data_5136f151f481bd9b987f9df70980f7e1
#
_entry.id   5136f151f481bd9b987f9df70980f7e1
#
_cell.length_a   1.000
_cell.length_b   1.000
_cell.length_c   1.000
_cell.angle_alpha   90.00
_cell.angle_beta   90.00
_cell.angle_gamma   90.00
#
_symmetry.space_group_name_H-M   'P 1'
#
loop_
_entity.id
_entity.type
_entity.pdbx_description
1 polymer ?
#
loop_
_entity_poly.entity_id
_entity_poly.type
_entity_poly.pdbx_seq_one_letter_code
_entity_poly.pdbx_strand_id
1 'polypeptide(L)'
;YKGSTKDLYIWNDMNEPSVFNGPEITMQKDLIHHGGVEHREVHNAFGMYYHMATAEGIKRRNDGDRPFVLSRAFFAGTQRIGPIWTGDNTADWRHLAVSLPMVLTLGVSGLTFSGADVGGFFGNPDAELMTRWYQVGTYYPFFRGHAHLETKRREPWLFGDESTAIIRQAIRERYALLPYIYTLFEESHRTGAPVLRPLWYEFPTDENVFKIQDSFMLGSAILVQPVLKQGAKSVSVYLPAGVWYEKRSGARHVGPKTFDVSVELSDVPVFLRGGTIFVRKDRARRSSTAMKGDPLTIVVALDANGEARGSYYADDGKSYEYEASKSSAFARRSLSFKNGHFVVSAASDADGGAGNVKSFVDETLIERVSVYGSSAAAKSATCSTTGDT
;
A
#
# COMPACT_ATOMS: atom_id res chain seq x y z
N TYR A 1 8.96 16.18 24.17
CA TYR A 1 9.47 14.79 24.08
C TYR A 1 10.94 14.67 24.55
N LYS A 2 11.28 15.34 25.66
CA LYS A 2 12.59 15.25 26.28
C LYS A 2 12.90 13.78 26.62
N GLY A 3 14.07 13.29 26.21
CA GLY A 3 14.51 11.91 26.46
C GLY A 3 14.06 10.87 25.42
N SER A 4 13.27 11.24 24.41
CA SER A 4 12.95 10.33 23.31
C SER A 4 14.07 10.24 22.28
N THR A 5 14.12 9.12 21.54
CA THR A 5 15.10 8.89 20.48
C THR A 5 14.68 9.52 19.15
N LYS A 6 15.53 9.44 18.11
CA LYS A 6 15.19 9.83 16.74
C LYS A 6 14.08 8.97 16.14
N ASP A 7 13.91 7.73 16.63
CA ASP A 7 12.87 6.80 16.18
C ASP A 7 11.52 7.07 16.86
N LEU A 8 11.15 8.35 16.99
CA LEU A 8 9.87 8.79 17.50
C LEU A 8 8.89 8.98 16.35
N TYR A 9 7.82 8.20 16.38
CA TYR A 9 6.68 8.32 15.48
C TYR A 9 5.52 8.94 16.23
N ILE A 10 4.81 9.88 15.59
CA ILE A 10 3.72 10.64 16.22
C ILE A 10 2.39 10.28 15.58
N TRP A 11 1.37 10.31 16.40
CA TRP A 11 -0.02 10.15 16.02
C TRP A 11 -0.81 11.38 16.52
N ASN A 12 -1.38 12.14 15.59
CA ASN A 12 -2.32 13.23 15.87
C ASN A 12 -3.73 12.69 15.81
N ASP A 13 -4.26 12.32 16.96
CA ASP A 13 -5.65 11.94 17.15
C ASP A 13 -6.47 13.13 17.64
N MET A 14 -7.78 13.08 17.41
CA MET A 14 -8.76 14.04 17.94
C MET A 14 -8.49 15.50 17.53
N ASN A 15 -7.88 15.70 16.40
CA ASN A 15 -7.44 16.99 15.87
C ASN A 15 -8.41 17.64 14.87
N GLU A 16 -9.69 17.27 14.94
CA GLU A 16 -10.79 17.95 14.21
C GLU A 16 -10.99 19.43 14.62
N PRO A 17 -10.82 19.93 15.87
CA PRO A 17 -10.53 19.24 17.13
C PRO A 17 -11.78 18.64 17.80
N SER A 18 -11.62 17.48 18.42
CA SER A 18 -12.67 16.83 19.21
C SER A 18 -12.73 17.42 20.61
N VAL A 19 -13.93 17.91 21.00
CA VAL A 19 -14.21 18.49 22.34
C VAL A 19 -15.52 17.91 22.83
N PHE A 20 -15.44 16.83 23.63
CA PHE A 20 -16.63 16.04 24.03
C PHE A 20 -17.65 16.82 24.87
N ASN A 21 -17.20 17.79 25.66
CA ASN A 21 -18.05 18.59 26.53
C ASN A 21 -18.66 19.83 25.85
N GLY A 22 -18.37 20.06 24.58
CA GLY A 22 -18.94 21.13 23.79
C GLY A 22 -20.27 20.75 23.14
N PRO A 23 -21.16 21.70 22.86
CA PRO A 23 -22.47 21.41 22.28
C PRO A 23 -22.41 20.81 20.86
N GLU A 24 -21.34 21.05 20.12
CA GLU A 24 -21.11 20.52 18.76
C GLU A 24 -20.02 19.43 18.72
N ILE A 25 -19.55 18.99 19.90
CA ILE A 25 -18.47 17.99 20.05
C ILE A 25 -17.16 18.43 19.35
N THR A 26 -17.02 19.73 19.11
CA THR A 26 -15.82 20.34 18.55
C THR A 26 -15.53 21.70 19.20
N MET A 27 -14.44 22.37 18.79
CA MET A 27 -14.09 23.72 19.23
C MET A 27 -15.23 24.71 18.86
N GLN A 28 -15.50 25.65 19.77
CA GLN A 28 -16.49 26.69 19.50
C GLN A 28 -16.11 27.48 18.24
N LYS A 29 -17.09 27.72 17.38
CA LYS A 29 -16.88 28.30 16.06
C LYS A 29 -16.54 29.81 16.09
N ASP A 30 -16.84 30.49 17.18
CA ASP A 30 -16.54 31.91 17.43
C ASP A 30 -15.22 32.15 18.15
N LEU A 31 -14.47 31.11 18.50
CA LEU A 31 -13.12 31.26 19.03
C LEU A 31 -12.21 31.93 18.02
N ILE A 32 -11.42 32.89 18.50
CA ILE A 32 -10.53 33.69 17.66
C ILE A 32 -9.14 33.07 17.63
N HIS A 33 -8.68 32.75 16.44
CA HIS A 33 -7.31 32.32 16.17
C HIS A 33 -6.38 33.53 15.98
N HIS A 34 -5.08 33.25 15.89
CA HIS A 34 -4.09 34.25 15.57
C HIS A 34 -4.44 35.02 14.30
N GLY A 35 -4.33 36.34 14.32
CA GLY A 35 -4.71 37.20 13.21
C GLY A 35 -6.19 37.56 13.14
N GLY A 36 -6.99 37.25 14.17
CA GLY A 36 -8.40 37.65 14.26
C GLY A 36 -9.38 36.77 13.48
N VAL A 37 -8.93 35.58 13.05
CA VAL A 37 -9.74 34.64 12.26
C VAL A 37 -10.60 33.80 13.20
N GLU A 38 -11.91 33.71 12.95
CA GLU A 38 -12.80 32.82 13.71
C GLU A 38 -12.56 31.36 13.35
N HIS A 39 -12.73 30.43 14.32
CA HIS A 39 -12.55 28.99 14.09
C HIS A 39 -13.42 28.46 12.96
N ARG A 40 -14.65 28.98 12.79
CA ARG A 40 -15.56 28.57 11.70
C ARG A 40 -14.97 28.73 10.31
N GLU A 41 -14.07 29.67 10.11
CA GLU A 41 -13.44 29.96 8.82
C GLU A 41 -12.34 28.92 8.48
N VAL A 42 -11.72 28.33 9.50
CA VAL A 42 -10.58 27.41 9.35
C VAL A 42 -10.82 26.00 9.89
N HIS A 43 -12.01 25.73 10.41
CA HIS A 43 -12.35 24.47 11.07
C HIS A 43 -11.98 23.24 10.22
N ASN A 44 -12.39 23.20 8.95
CA ASN A 44 -12.15 22.05 8.09
C ASN A 44 -10.66 21.82 7.77
N ALA A 45 -9.84 22.87 7.84
CA ALA A 45 -8.39 22.79 7.60
C ALA A 45 -7.58 22.68 8.90
N PHE A 46 -8.21 22.85 10.08
CA PHE A 46 -7.53 22.89 11.36
C PHE A 46 -6.66 21.64 11.61
N GLY A 47 -7.22 20.45 11.40
CA GLY A 47 -6.49 19.19 11.58
C GLY A 47 -5.29 19.06 10.65
N MET A 48 -5.40 19.53 9.40
CA MET A 48 -4.27 19.56 8.46
C MET A 48 -3.15 20.50 8.95
N TYR A 49 -3.48 21.69 9.42
CA TYR A 49 -2.48 22.63 9.97
C TYR A 49 -1.82 22.09 11.25
N TYR A 50 -2.61 21.42 12.09
CA TYR A 50 -2.09 20.74 13.27
C TYR A 50 -1.09 19.64 12.87
N HIS A 51 -1.44 18.83 11.88
CA HIS A 51 -0.59 17.79 11.30
C HIS A 51 0.70 18.37 10.72
N MET A 52 0.61 19.46 9.94
CA MET A 52 1.77 20.16 9.38
C MET A 52 2.74 20.64 10.48
N ALA A 53 2.22 21.27 11.53
CA ALA A 53 3.04 21.76 12.64
C ALA A 53 3.76 20.62 13.37
N THR A 54 3.08 19.48 13.57
CA THR A 54 3.67 18.30 14.20
C THR A 54 4.76 17.70 13.30
N ALA A 55 4.50 17.55 12.00
CA ALA A 55 5.46 17.00 11.04
C ALA A 55 6.72 17.87 10.94
N GLU A 56 6.56 19.20 10.87
CA GLU A 56 7.69 20.13 10.85
C GLU A 56 8.51 20.06 12.16
N GLY A 57 7.84 19.93 13.31
CA GLY A 57 8.51 19.77 14.59
C GLY A 57 9.34 18.48 14.66
N ILE A 58 8.81 17.35 14.13
CA ILE A 58 9.55 16.09 14.07
C ILE A 58 10.70 16.16 13.08
N LYS A 59 10.50 16.77 11.90
CA LYS A 59 11.55 16.97 10.91
C LYS A 59 12.74 17.75 11.48
N ARG A 60 12.48 18.86 12.16
CA ARG A 60 13.54 19.66 12.85
C ARG A 60 14.25 18.87 13.92
N ARG A 61 13.51 18.08 14.68
CA ARG A 61 14.03 17.24 15.75
C ARG A 61 14.95 16.13 15.24
N ASN A 62 14.67 15.59 14.06
CA ASN A 62 15.34 14.44 13.49
C ASN A 62 16.36 14.83 12.39
N ASP A 63 16.97 16.00 12.51
CA ASP A 63 18.02 16.50 11.60
C ASP A 63 17.59 16.54 10.12
N GLY A 64 16.28 16.72 9.86
CA GLY A 64 15.73 16.81 8.51
C GLY A 64 15.27 15.50 7.90
N ASP A 65 15.34 14.37 8.61
CA ASP A 65 14.77 13.10 8.14
C ASP A 65 13.25 13.20 7.94
N ARG A 66 12.70 12.39 7.03
CA ARG A 66 11.26 12.33 6.74
C ARG A 66 10.47 11.98 8.01
N PRO A 67 9.52 12.82 8.44
CA PRO A 67 8.71 12.54 9.61
C PRO A 67 7.67 11.47 9.28
N PHE A 68 7.26 10.71 10.29
CA PHE A 68 6.04 9.93 10.26
C PHE A 68 5.09 10.50 11.30
N VAL A 69 3.98 11.08 10.82
CA VAL A 69 2.89 11.58 11.67
C VAL A 69 1.58 11.11 11.07
N LEU A 70 0.87 10.25 11.79
CA LEU A 70 -0.47 9.80 11.44
C LEU A 70 -1.50 10.82 11.91
N SER A 71 -2.49 11.17 11.10
CA SER A 71 -3.53 12.15 11.47
C SER A 71 -4.94 11.61 11.26
N ARG A 72 -5.85 11.86 12.23
CA ARG A 72 -7.28 11.54 12.04
C ARG A 72 -7.97 12.56 11.18
N ALA A 73 -7.83 13.85 11.50
CA ALA A 73 -8.39 14.91 10.70
C ALA A 73 -7.46 15.30 9.54
N PHE A 74 -8.02 15.56 8.39
CA PHE A 74 -7.29 15.87 7.17
C PHE A 74 -8.10 16.78 6.25
N PHE A 75 -7.41 17.37 5.29
CA PHE A 75 -7.98 18.18 4.22
C PHE A 75 -7.18 18.00 2.93
N ALA A 76 -7.68 18.52 1.80
CA ALA A 76 -6.93 18.51 0.54
C ALA A 76 -5.55 19.15 0.75
N GLY A 77 -4.47 18.42 0.46
CA GLY A 77 -3.10 18.83 0.73
C GLY A 77 -2.41 18.05 1.85
N THR A 78 -3.15 17.33 2.69
CA THR A 78 -2.59 16.47 3.75
C THR A 78 -1.68 15.37 3.22
N GLN A 79 -1.89 14.90 1.99
CA GLN A 79 -1.04 13.88 1.33
C GLN A 79 0.44 14.26 1.26
N ARG A 80 0.78 15.55 1.33
CA ARG A 80 2.16 16.06 1.37
C ARG A 80 2.82 15.95 2.74
N ILE A 81 2.05 15.59 3.77
CA ILE A 81 2.48 15.67 5.17
C ILE A 81 2.69 14.29 5.75
N GLY A 82 1.72 13.40 5.61
CA GLY A 82 1.79 12.06 6.19
C GLY A 82 0.52 11.24 5.99
N PRO A 83 0.47 10.02 6.59
CA PRO A 83 -0.66 9.12 6.50
C PRO A 83 -1.87 9.60 7.32
N ILE A 84 -3.03 9.04 6.93
CA ILE A 84 -4.30 9.19 7.61
C ILE A 84 -4.96 7.81 7.78
N TRP A 85 -6.01 7.74 8.60
CA TRP A 85 -6.83 6.53 8.68
C TRP A 85 -8.32 6.89 8.74
N THR A 86 -9.18 5.90 8.59
CA THR A 86 -10.62 6.09 8.48
C THR A 86 -11.33 6.34 9.83
N GLY A 87 -10.58 6.51 10.92
CA GLY A 87 -11.12 6.75 12.25
C GLY A 87 -11.62 5.48 12.96
N ASP A 88 -12.51 5.66 13.91
CA ASP A 88 -12.97 4.66 14.87
C ASP A 88 -14.05 3.74 14.25
N ASN A 89 -13.62 2.74 13.52
CA ASN A 89 -14.49 1.73 12.92
C ASN A 89 -14.90 0.65 13.93
N THR A 90 -15.91 -0.15 13.60
CA THR A 90 -16.41 -1.23 14.45
C THR A 90 -15.94 -2.59 13.94
N ALA A 91 -15.69 -3.51 14.87
CA ALA A 91 -15.35 -4.91 14.59
C ALA A 91 -16.56 -5.68 14.08
N ASP A 92 -16.99 -5.42 12.86
CA ASP A 92 -18.06 -6.11 12.16
C ASP A 92 -17.80 -6.25 10.65
N TRP A 93 -18.52 -7.14 10.01
CA TRP A 93 -18.37 -7.46 8.59
C TRP A 93 -18.76 -6.29 7.66
N ARG A 94 -19.70 -5.45 8.09
CA ARG A 94 -20.10 -4.28 7.31
C ARG A 94 -18.97 -3.24 7.28
N HIS A 95 -18.32 -2.99 8.43
CA HIS A 95 -17.18 -2.09 8.50
C HIS A 95 -15.96 -2.65 7.76
N LEU A 96 -15.74 -3.97 7.77
CA LEU A 96 -14.73 -4.58 6.90
C LEU A 96 -15.04 -4.30 5.42
N ALA A 97 -16.28 -4.55 4.98
CA ALA A 97 -16.66 -4.36 3.58
C ALA A 97 -16.56 -2.89 3.14
N VAL A 98 -17.07 -1.95 3.96
CA VAL A 98 -17.08 -0.52 3.60
C VAL A 98 -15.68 0.11 3.67
N SER A 99 -14.74 -0.50 4.39
CA SER A 99 -13.37 0.02 4.45
C SER A 99 -12.70 0.09 3.06
N LEU A 100 -13.06 -0.80 2.14
CA LEU A 100 -12.51 -0.78 0.77
C LEU A 100 -12.93 0.47 0.00
N PRO A 101 -14.22 0.76 -0.22
CA PRO A 101 -14.62 1.99 -0.92
C PRO A 101 -14.14 3.25 -0.20
N MET A 102 -14.02 3.27 1.14
CA MET A 102 -13.46 4.40 1.88
C MET A 102 -11.99 4.63 1.51
N VAL A 103 -11.13 3.61 1.61
CA VAL A 103 -9.70 3.73 1.29
C VAL A 103 -9.49 4.02 -0.21
N LEU A 104 -10.29 3.41 -1.09
CA LEU A 104 -10.25 3.68 -2.53
C LEU A 104 -10.62 5.14 -2.83
N THR A 105 -11.66 5.68 -2.19
CA THR A 105 -12.09 7.08 -2.37
C THR A 105 -11.01 8.05 -1.88
N LEU A 106 -10.40 7.78 -0.73
CA LEU A 106 -9.27 8.57 -0.23
C LEU A 106 -8.10 8.55 -1.22
N GLY A 107 -7.78 7.39 -1.77
CA GLY A 107 -6.71 7.22 -2.76
C GLY A 107 -6.93 8.07 -4.02
N VAL A 108 -8.13 8.00 -4.62
CA VAL A 108 -8.47 8.81 -5.82
C VAL A 108 -8.56 10.31 -5.53
N SER A 109 -8.81 10.68 -4.27
CA SER A 109 -8.77 12.07 -3.81
C SER A 109 -7.34 12.57 -3.52
N GLY A 110 -6.32 11.75 -3.78
CA GLY A 110 -4.91 12.06 -3.56
C GLY A 110 -4.37 11.65 -2.20
N LEU A 111 -5.23 11.23 -1.26
CA LEU A 111 -4.84 10.83 0.10
C LEU A 111 -4.50 9.32 0.13
N THR A 112 -3.53 8.94 -0.69
CA THR A 112 -3.24 7.52 -0.96
C THR A 112 -2.64 6.77 0.22
N PHE A 113 -1.92 7.45 1.15
CA PHE A 113 -1.38 6.80 2.34
C PHE A 113 -2.44 6.71 3.43
N SER A 114 -3.43 5.85 3.21
CA SER A 114 -4.60 5.67 4.08
C SER A 114 -4.88 4.21 4.36
N GLY A 115 -5.63 3.94 5.42
CA GLY A 115 -6.07 2.60 5.82
C GLY A 115 -7.16 2.65 6.87
N ALA A 116 -7.78 1.49 7.14
CA ALA A 116 -8.73 1.30 8.22
C ALA A 116 -8.11 0.45 9.33
N ASP A 117 -8.51 0.67 10.59
CA ASP A 117 -8.03 -0.12 11.71
C ASP A 117 -8.38 -1.60 11.52
N VAL A 118 -7.34 -2.43 11.45
CA VAL A 118 -7.48 -3.87 11.21
C VAL A 118 -8.06 -4.56 12.44
N GLY A 119 -9.19 -5.24 12.23
CA GLY A 119 -9.96 -5.88 13.29
C GLY A 119 -11.05 -4.99 13.88
N GLY A 120 -11.14 -3.73 13.45
CA GLY A 120 -12.08 -2.74 13.98
C GLY A 120 -11.59 -2.10 15.29
N PHE A 121 -11.91 -0.83 15.52
CA PHE A 121 -11.54 -0.10 16.73
C PHE A 121 -12.48 -0.46 17.90
N PHE A 122 -13.81 -0.33 17.70
CA PHE A 122 -14.79 -0.71 18.70
C PHE A 122 -15.20 -2.19 18.60
N GLY A 123 -15.58 -2.77 19.73
CA GLY A 123 -16.07 -4.13 19.80
C GLY A 123 -14.96 -5.19 19.73
N ASN A 124 -15.34 -6.45 19.64
CA ASN A 124 -14.41 -7.57 19.67
C ASN A 124 -14.69 -8.49 18.47
N PRO A 125 -13.77 -8.58 17.49
CA PRO A 125 -13.93 -9.48 16.36
C PRO A 125 -13.85 -10.95 16.81
N ASP A 126 -14.57 -11.82 16.12
CA ASP A 126 -14.28 -13.25 16.17
C ASP A 126 -13.02 -13.62 15.36
N ALA A 127 -12.63 -14.87 15.41
CA ALA A 127 -11.41 -15.34 14.74
C ALA A 127 -11.50 -15.22 13.22
N GLU A 128 -12.67 -15.46 12.63
CA GLU A 128 -12.86 -15.35 11.18
C GLU A 128 -12.75 -13.90 10.73
N LEU A 129 -13.48 -12.98 11.36
CA LEU A 129 -13.45 -11.56 11.02
C LEU A 129 -12.02 -10.97 11.16
N MET A 130 -11.34 -11.30 12.27
CA MET A 130 -9.97 -10.85 12.49
C MET A 130 -9.02 -11.35 11.40
N THR A 131 -9.11 -12.63 11.05
CA THR A 131 -8.32 -13.24 9.98
C THR A 131 -8.57 -12.56 8.64
N ARG A 132 -9.85 -12.39 8.26
CA ARG A 132 -10.23 -11.73 7.00
C ARG A 132 -9.77 -10.26 6.96
N TRP A 133 -9.82 -9.56 8.09
CA TRP A 133 -9.36 -8.17 8.11
C TRP A 133 -7.84 -8.04 7.94
N TYR A 134 -7.05 -8.95 8.54
CA TYR A 134 -5.61 -8.99 8.28
C TYR A 134 -5.29 -9.32 6.81
N GLN A 135 -6.05 -10.21 6.19
CA GLN A 135 -5.89 -10.53 4.77
C GLN A 135 -6.16 -9.31 3.86
N VAL A 136 -7.21 -8.54 4.14
CA VAL A 136 -7.50 -7.29 3.41
C VAL A 136 -6.46 -6.23 3.74
N GLY A 137 -6.15 -6.04 5.02
CA GLY A 137 -5.19 -5.06 5.52
C GLY A 137 -3.79 -5.22 4.93
N THR A 138 -3.40 -6.44 4.55
CA THR A 138 -2.15 -6.72 3.82
C THR A 138 -1.92 -5.76 2.65
N TYR A 139 -2.99 -5.35 1.99
CA TYR A 139 -2.95 -4.51 0.80
C TYR A 139 -3.24 -3.03 1.07
N TYR A 140 -3.73 -2.66 2.26
CA TYR A 140 -3.93 -1.24 2.59
C TYR A 140 -2.62 -0.47 2.49
N PRO A 141 -2.61 0.73 1.92
CA PRO A 141 -1.41 1.58 1.94
C PRO A 141 -0.91 1.82 3.38
N PHE A 142 -1.78 2.17 4.30
CA PHE A 142 -1.50 2.21 5.75
C PHE A 142 -2.09 0.96 6.44
N PHE A 143 -1.22 0.16 7.07
CA PHE A 143 -1.58 -1.13 7.69
C PHE A 143 -1.30 -1.12 9.18
N ARG A 144 -2.34 -1.02 9.99
CA ARG A 144 -2.25 -0.96 11.45
C ARG A 144 -3.35 -1.79 12.11
N GLY A 145 -2.98 -2.67 13.05
CA GLY A 145 -3.90 -3.22 14.05
C GLY A 145 -4.04 -2.23 15.20
N HIS A 146 -5.27 -1.82 15.52
CA HIS A 146 -5.56 -0.86 16.59
C HIS A 146 -6.94 -1.12 17.18
N ALA A 147 -7.14 -0.79 18.46
CA ALA A 147 -8.38 -1.03 19.16
C ALA A 147 -8.57 -0.10 20.36
N HIS A 148 -9.84 0.11 20.75
CA HIS A 148 -10.21 0.86 21.95
C HIS A 148 -9.72 0.16 23.23
N LEU A 149 -9.38 0.94 24.24
CA LEU A 149 -8.82 0.43 25.50
C LEU A 149 -9.72 -0.55 26.25
N GLU A 150 -11.04 -0.47 26.08
CA GLU A 150 -12.01 -1.36 26.72
C GLU A 150 -12.22 -2.69 25.97
N THR A 151 -11.57 -2.90 24.83
CA THR A 151 -11.66 -4.14 24.07
C THR A 151 -10.81 -5.24 24.70
N LYS A 152 -11.13 -6.50 24.39
CA LYS A 152 -10.24 -7.61 24.72
C LYS A 152 -8.93 -7.48 23.95
N ARG A 153 -7.86 -7.98 24.53
CA ARG A 153 -6.58 -8.13 23.80
C ARG A 153 -6.83 -8.92 22.51
N ARG A 154 -6.17 -8.48 21.42
CA ARG A 154 -6.44 -9.02 20.09
C ARG A 154 -5.19 -9.19 19.22
N GLU A 155 -4.07 -9.43 19.87
CA GLU A 155 -2.86 -9.80 19.12
C GLU A 155 -3.13 -11.10 18.34
N PRO A 156 -2.59 -11.25 17.14
CA PRO A 156 -2.92 -12.36 16.22
C PRO A 156 -2.86 -13.76 16.85
N TRP A 157 -1.94 -13.98 17.79
CA TRP A 157 -1.75 -15.27 18.46
C TRP A 157 -2.82 -15.64 19.50
N LEU A 158 -3.79 -14.76 19.73
CA LEU A 158 -4.89 -15.00 20.67
C LEU A 158 -6.15 -15.61 20.00
N PHE A 159 -6.12 -15.80 18.67
CA PHE A 159 -7.27 -16.28 17.88
C PHE A 159 -7.14 -17.77 17.48
N GLY A 160 -6.29 -18.53 18.16
CA GLY A 160 -6.02 -19.94 17.89
C GLY A 160 -4.96 -20.16 16.82
N ASP A 161 -4.46 -21.38 16.70
CA ASP A 161 -3.30 -21.72 15.89
C ASP A 161 -3.54 -21.52 14.39
N GLU A 162 -4.72 -21.88 13.90
CA GLU A 162 -5.09 -21.72 12.49
C GLU A 162 -5.09 -20.24 12.09
N SER A 163 -5.86 -19.39 12.80
CA SER A 163 -5.88 -17.94 12.53
C SER A 163 -4.51 -17.30 12.68
N THR A 164 -3.74 -17.70 13.69
CA THR A 164 -2.37 -17.24 13.90
C THR A 164 -1.48 -17.55 12.69
N ALA A 165 -1.57 -18.76 12.14
CA ALA A 165 -0.80 -19.17 10.98
C ALA A 165 -1.19 -18.37 9.72
N ILE A 166 -2.49 -18.18 9.48
CA ILE A 166 -3.02 -17.42 8.34
C ILE A 166 -2.64 -15.93 8.44
N ILE A 167 -2.85 -15.31 9.60
CA ILE A 167 -2.48 -13.91 9.83
C ILE A 167 -0.98 -13.70 9.68
N ARG A 168 -0.16 -14.63 10.19
CA ARG A 168 1.30 -14.59 9.98
C ARG A 168 1.65 -14.59 8.49
N GLN A 169 0.97 -15.41 7.69
CA GLN A 169 1.19 -15.45 6.25
C GLN A 169 0.74 -14.15 5.57
N ALA A 170 -0.37 -13.55 5.96
CA ALA A 170 -0.84 -12.26 5.49
C ALA A 170 0.19 -11.15 5.77
N ILE A 171 0.74 -11.10 7.00
CA ILE A 171 1.79 -10.14 7.37
C ILE A 171 3.07 -10.39 6.56
N ARG A 172 3.49 -11.65 6.36
CA ARG A 172 4.65 -11.99 5.52
C ARG A 172 4.45 -11.53 4.08
N GLU A 173 3.26 -11.69 3.53
CA GLU A 173 2.93 -11.19 2.19
C GLU A 173 3.03 -9.67 2.12
N ARG A 174 2.53 -8.94 3.13
CA ARG A 174 2.73 -7.48 3.23
C ARG A 174 4.19 -7.09 3.18
N TYR A 175 5.03 -7.75 3.97
CA TYR A 175 6.46 -7.47 4.00
C TYR A 175 7.13 -7.80 2.66
N ALA A 176 6.78 -8.92 2.05
CA ALA A 176 7.31 -9.27 0.75
C ALA A 176 6.94 -8.26 -0.35
N LEU A 177 5.77 -7.64 -0.28
CA LEU A 177 5.31 -6.61 -1.21
C LEU A 177 5.87 -5.20 -0.93
N LEU A 178 6.58 -4.96 0.18
CA LEU A 178 7.06 -3.62 0.53
C LEU A 178 7.87 -2.93 -0.58
N PRO A 179 8.78 -3.59 -1.32
CA PRO A 179 9.50 -2.93 -2.42
C PRO A 179 8.57 -2.46 -3.54
N TYR A 180 7.54 -3.24 -3.87
CA TYR A 180 6.53 -2.85 -4.84
C TYR A 180 5.66 -1.70 -4.31
N ILE A 181 5.16 -1.79 -3.08
CA ILE A 181 4.37 -0.74 -2.44
C ILE A 181 5.16 0.57 -2.37
N TYR A 182 6.45 0.51 -2.05
CA TYR A 182 7.32 1.67 -2.00
C TYR A 182 7.51 2.31 -3.38
N THR A 183 7.67 1.50 -4.42
CA THR A 183 7.68 1.94 -5.82
C THR A 183 6.37 2.64 -6.20
N LEU A 184 5.21 2.10 -5.75
CA LEU A 184 3.91 2.73 -5.98
C LEU A 184 3.74 4.06 -5.22
N PHE A 185 4.32 4.20 -4.02
CA PHE A 185 4.35 5.47 -3.29
C PHE A 185 5.19 6.52 -4.03
N GLU A 186 6.31 6.13 -4.61
CA GLU A 186 7.10 7.02 -5.46
C GLU A 186 6.34 7.41 -6.74
N GLU A 187 5.69 6.46 -7.40
CA GLU A 187 4.79 6.75 -8.52
C GLU A 187 3.71 7.76 -8.11
N SER A 188 3.07 7.54 -6.96
CA SER A 188 2.05 8.44 -6.42
C SER A 188 2.60 9.84 -6.13
N HIS A 189 3.78 9.94 -5.54
CA HIS A 189 4.46 11.23 -5.29
C HIS A 189 4.67 12.02 -6.59
N ARG A 190 5.08 11.36 -7.65
CA ARG A 190 5.42 11.97 -8.92
C ARG A 190 4.20 12.28 -9.80
N THR A 191 3.20 11.40 -9.80
CA THR A 191 2.09 11.44 -10.77
C THR A 191 0.72 11.68 -10.14
N GLY A 192 0.60 11.51 -8.84
CA GLY A 192 -0.70 11.53 -8.13
C GLY A 192 -1.48 10.22 -8.24
N ALA A 193 -0.97 9.19 -8.93
CA ALA A 193 -1.67 7.91 -9.07
C ALA A 193 -1.84 7.22 -7.70
N PRO A 194 -3.04 6.71 -7.35
CA PRO A 194 -3.25 6.04 -6.08
C PRO A 194 -2.50 4.70 -6.01
N VAL A 195 -2.04 4.33 -4.81
CA VAL A 195 -1.43 3.02 -4.54
C VAL A 195 -2.47 1.92 -4.63
N LEU A 196 -3.60 2.09 -3.97
CA LEU A 196 -4.77 1.22 -4.07
C LEU A 196 -5.76 1.84 -5.04
N ARG A 197 -6.14 1.10 -6.10
CA ARG A 197 -6.91 1.62 -7.23
C ARG A 197 -8.25 0.88 -7.38
N PRO A 198 -9.38 1.58 -7.53
CA PRO A 198 -10.60 0.92 -7.96
C PRO A 198 -10.41 0.40 -9.39
N LEU A 199 -11.16 -0.66 -9.76
CA LEU A 199 -10.98 -1.28 -11.09
C LEU A 199 -11.21 -0.29 -12.22
N TRP A 200 -12.18 0.62 -12.09
CA TRP A 200 -12.48 1.64 -13.10
C TRP A 200 -11.33 2.66 -13.32
N TYR A 201 -10.41 2.81 -12.38
CA TYR A 201 -9.22 3.64 -12.56
C TYR A 201 -8.28 3.03 -13.61
N GLU A 202 -8.10 1.71 -13.58
CA GLU A 202 -7.26 0.96 -14.51
C GLU A 202 -7.99 0.59 -15.82
N PHE A 203 -9.32 0.48 -15.77
CA PHE A 203 -10.15 0.04 -16.87
C PHE A 203 -11.34 1.02 -17.10
N PRO A 204 -11.06 2.30 -17.44
CA PRO A 204 -12.08 3.35 -17.47
C PRO A 204 -13.12 3.19 -18.58
N THR A 205 -12.88 2.34 -19.57
CA THR A 205 -13.80 2.05 -20.69
C THR A 205 -14.64 0.79 -20.49
N ASP A 206 -14.41 0.06 -19.40
CA ASP A 206 -15.17 -1.15 -19.07
C ASP A 206 -16.28 -0.79 -18.05
N GLU A 207 -17.51 -0.63 -18.54
CA GLU A 207 -18.67 -0.26 -17.72
C GLU A 207 -19.00 -1.29 -16.62
N ASN A 208 -18.57 -2.56 -16.78
CA ASN A 208 -18.82 -3.60 -15.79
C ASN A 208 -18.09 -3.33 -14.47
N VAL A 209 -16.99 -2.58 -14.50
CA VAL A 209 -16.20 -2.30 -13.29
C VAL A 209 -16.71 -1.10 -12.47
N PHE A 210 -17.62 -0.28 -13.02
CA PHE A 210 -18.05 0.96 -12.36
C PHE A 210 -18.79 0.76 -11.03
N LYS A 211 -19.43 -0.39 -10.86
CA LYS A 211 -20.17 -0.74 -9.64
C LYS A 211 -19.42 -1.69 -8.71
N ILE A 212 -18.21 -2.12 -9.08
CA ILE A 212 -17.42 -3.06 -8.27
C ILE A 212 -16.77 -2.28 -7.11
N GLN A 213 -17.10 -2.66 -5.89
CA GLN A 213 -16.60 -2.05 -4.65
C GLN A 213 -15.89 -3.05 -3.73
N ASP A 214 -15.94 -4.33 -4.06
CA ASP A 214 -15.44 -5.44 -3.26
C ASP A 214 -14.15 -6.06 -3.82
N SER A 215 -13.62 -5.51 -4.91
CA SER A 215 -12.30 -5.82 -5.44
C SER A 215 -11.54 -4.56 -5.84
N PHE A 216 -10.22 -4.67 -5.92
CA PHE A 216 -9.34 -3.54 -6.20
C PHE A 216 -8.03 -3.98 -6.86
N MET A 217 -7.31 -3.01 -7.41
CA MET A 217 -5.94 -3.17 -7.89
C MET A 217 -4.95 -2.60 -6.86
N LEU A 218 -3.85 -3.30 -6.61
CA LEU A 218 -2.65 -2.73 -5.98
C LEU A 218 -1.71 -2.33 -7.12
N GLY A 219 -1.57 -1.02 -7.31
CA GLY A 219 -0.96 -0.49 -8.52
C GLY A 219 -1.67 -0.99 -9.78
N SER A 220 -0.91 -1.16 -10.86
CA SER A 220 -1.42 -1.69 -12.14
C SER A 220 -1.32 -3.21 -12.27
N ALA A 221 -0.60 -3.90 -11.35
CA ALA A 221 -0.17 -5.28 -11.56
C ALA A 221 -1.01 -6.34 -10.83
N ILE A 222 -1.61 -6.03 -9.68
CA ILE A 222 -2.21 -7.04 -8.80
C ILE A 222 -3.68 -6.72 -8.55
N LEU A 223 -4.58 -7.61 -8.98
CA LEU A 223 -6.00 -7.57 -8.63
C LEU A 223 -6.24 -8.45 -7.41
N VAL A 224 -6.97 -7.92 -6.43
CA VAL A 224 -7.33 -8.62 -5.19
C VAL A 224 -8.84 -8.65 -5.06
N GLN A 225 -9.38 -9.85 -4.85
CA GLN A 225 -10.79 -10.08 -4.51
C GLN A 225 -10.87 -10.62 -3.08
N PRO A 226 -11.04 -9.78 -2.06
CA PRO A 226 -11.13 -10.25 -0.68
C PRO A 226 -12.46 -10.94 -0.39
N VAL A 227 -12.47 -11.71 0.70
CA VAL A 227 -13.68 -12.33 1.26
C VAL A 227 -14.25 -11.39 2.33
N LEU A 228 -15.42 -10.81 2.06
CA LEU A 228 -16.03 -9.74 2.88
C LEU A 228 -17.33 -10.15 3.55
N LYS A 229 -17.70 -11.45 3.48
CA LYS A 229 -18.90 -11.99 4.08
C LYS A 229 -18.54 -13.17 4.99
N GLN A 230 -19.14 -13.19 6.17
CA GLN A 230 -18.98 -14.28 7.13
C GLN A 230 -19.36 -15.63 6.53
N GLY A 231 -18.53 -16.65 6.77
CA GLY A 231 -18.78 -18.03 6.36
C GLY A 231 -18.79 -18.26 4.84
N ALA A 232 -18.39 -17.28 4.03
CA ALA A 232 -18.38 -17.42 2.58
C ALA A 232 -17.46 -18.56 2.14
N LYS A 233 -17.95 -19.41 1.25
CA LYS A 233 -17.22 -20.53 0.64
C LYS A 233 -16.86 -20.29 -0.83
N SER A 234 -17.33 -19.19 -1.38
CA SER A 234 -16.95 -18.71 -2.73
C SER A 234 -17.08 -17.20 -2.80
N VAL A 235 -16.36 -16.60 -3.73
CA VAL A 235 -16.48 -15.20 -4.11
C VAL A 235 -16.55 -15.11 -5.64
N SER A 236 -17.37 -14.17 -6.12
CA SER A 236 -17.46 -13.88 -7.56
C SER A 236 -16.37 -12.90 -7.95
N VAL A 237 -15.59 -13.24 -8.95
CA VAL A 237 -14.46 -12.44 -9.45
C VAL A 237 -14.76 -11.96 -10.85
N TYR A 238 -14.64 -10.66 -11.09
CA TYR A 238 -14.61 -10.09 -12.42
C TYR A 238 -13.17 -9.78 -12.82
N LEU A 239 -12.71 -10.37 -13.90
CA LEU A 239 -11.45 -10.04 -14.55
C LEU A 239 -11.71 -9.18 -15.78
N PRO A 240 -11.24 -7.92 -15.84
CA PRO A 240 -11.32 -7.09 -17.04
C PRO A 240 -10.56 -7.67 -18.23
N ALA A 241 -10.71 -7.08 -19.41
CA ALA A 241 -10.04 -7.51 -20.63
C ALA A 241 -8.52 -7.63 -20.43
N GLY A 242 -7.94 -8.71 -20.98
CA GLY A 242 -6.52 -9.02 -20.89
C GLY A 242 -6.24 -10.42 -20.39
N VAL A 243 -4.95 -10.71 -20.20
CA VAL A 243 -4.46 -11.96 -19.61
C VAL A 243 -4.27 -11.76 -18.12
N TRP A 244 -4.65 -12.76 -17.33
CA TRP A 244 -4.53 -12.77 -15.88
C TRP A 244 -4.00 -14.12 -15.41
N TYR A 245 -3.27 -14.11 -14.30
CA TYR A 245 -2.75 -15.34 -13.70
C TYR A 245 -3.18 -15.40 -12.25
N GLU A 246 -3.90 -16.46 -11.86
CA GLU A 246 -4.18 -16.70 -10.45
C GLU A 246 -2.86 -16.93 -9.71
N LYS A 247 -2.58 -16.08 -8.73
CA LYS A 247 -1.28 -16.09 -8.03
C LYS A 247 -0.97 -17.43 -7.36
N ARG A 248 -1.98 -18.11 -6.81
CA ARG A 248 -1.82 -19.35 -6.05
C ARG A 248 -1.50 -20.55 -6.96
N SER A 249 -2.26 -20.73 -8.01
CA SER A 249 -2.16 -21.89 -8.90
C SER A 249 -1.29 -21.67 -10.13
N GLY A 250 -1.06 -20.41 -10.51
CA GLY A 250 -0.48 -20.04 -11.80
C GLY A 250 -1.45 -20.17 -12.97
N ALA A 251 -2.71 -20.53 -12.73
CA ALA A 251 -3.70 -20.72 -13.79
C ALA A 251 -3.90 -19.43 -14.59
N ARG A 252 -3.86 -19.58 -15.92
CA ARG A 252 -4.04 -18.48 -16.87
C ARG A 252 -5.52 -18.29 -17.18
N HIS A 253 -5.97 -17.05 -17.07
CA HIS A 253 -7.31 -16.62 -17.43
C HIS A 253 -7.26 -15.54 -18.52
N VAL A 254 -8.30 -15.47 -19.35
CA VAL A 254 -8.48 -14.39 -20.32
C VAL A 254 -9.79 -13.69 -20.00
N GLY A 255 -9.74 -12.41 -19.76
CA GLY A 255 -10.90 -11.53 -19.56
C GLY A 255 -11.34 -10.85 -20.89
N PRO A 256 -12.54 -10.21 -20.90
CA PRO A 256 -13.39 -10.00 -19.72
C PRO A 256 -14.18 -11.25 -19.34
N LYS A 257 -14.26 -11.54 -18.06
CA LYS A 257 -15.12 -12.63 -17.57
C LYS A 257 -15.43 -12.52 -16.09
N THR A 258 -16.59 -13.04 -15.70
CA THR A 258 -16.98 -13.28 -14.29
C THR A 258 -17.00 -14.79 -14.02
N PHE A 259 -16.51 -15.20 -12.84
CA PHE A 259 -16.54 -16.59 -12.40
C PHE A 259 -16.42 -16.66 -10.88
N ASP A 260 -16.91 -17.76 -10.31
CA ASP A 260 -16.81 -18.00 -8.88
C ASP A 260 -15.51 -18.74 -8.55
N VAL A 261 -14.86 -18.29 -7.46
CA VAL A 261 -13.67 -18.92 -6.90
C VAL A 261 -14.03 -19.47 -5.52
N SER A 262 -13.83 -20.78 -5.34
CA SER A 262 -13.98 -21.41 -4.02
C SER A 262 -12.90 -20.93 -3.06
N VAL A 263 -13.30 -20.63 -1.82
CA VAL A 263 -12.40 -20.09 -0.79
C VAL A 263 -12.54 -20.81 0.54
N GLU A 264 -11.42 -21.11 1.16
CA GLU A 264 -11.29 -21.47 2.56
C GLU A 264 -10.81 -20.27 3.38
N LEU A 265 -10.74 -20.38 4.72
CA LEU A 265 -10.33 -19.26 5.58
C LEU A 265 -8.92 -18.72 5.23
N SER A 266 -8.02 -19.56 4.75
CA SER A 266 -6.67 -19.15 4.33
C SER A 266 -6.61 -18.42 2.99
N ASP A 267 -7.68 -18.46 2.19
CA ASP A 267 -7.64 -18.00 0.81
C ASP A 267 -8.00 -16.52 0.66
N VAL A 268 -7.22 -15.84 -0.16
CA VAL A 268 -7.53 -14.53 -0.74
C VAL A 268 -7.27 -14.68 -2.25
N PRO A 269 -8.30 -14.67 -3.09
CA PRO A 269 -8.12 -14.67 -4.54
C PRO A 269 -7.33 -13.44 -5.02
N VAL A 270 -6.18 -13.70 -5.62
CA VAL A 270 -5.27 -12.67 -6.16
C VAL A 270 -4.89 -13.05 -7.58
N PHE A 271 -4.98 -12.07 -8.48
CA PHE A 271 -4.67 -12.25 -9.90
C PHE A 271 -3.60 -11.26 -10.33
N LEU A 272 -2.60 -11.76 -11.04
CA LEU A 272 -1.53 -10.95 -11.62
C LEU A 272 -1.92 -10.56 -13.04
N ARG A 273 -1.87 -9.27 -13.36
CA ARG A 273 -2.21 -8.76 -14.69
C ARG A 273 -1.09 -9.07 -15.66
N GLY A 274 -1.43 -9.72 -16.80
CA GLY A 274 -0.49 -9.94 -17.89
C GLY A 274 0.01 -8.61 -18.49
N GLY A 275 1.28 -8.59 -18.87
CA GLY A 275 1.98 -7.40 -19.33
C GLY A 275 2.67 -6.60 -18.20
N THR A 276 2.67 -7.12 -16.96
CA THR A 276 3.24 -6.39 -15.82
C THR A 276 4.42 -7.11 -15.17
N ILE A 277 5.33 -6.31 -14.59
CA ILE A 277 6.44 -6.79 -13.76
C ILE A 277 6.42 -6.01 -12.45
N PHE A 278 6.57 -6.70 -11.32
CA PHE A 278 6.75 -6.08 -10.02
C PHE A 278 7.79 -6.80 -9.18
N VAL A 279 8.26 -6.14 -8.14
CA VAL A 279 9.37 -6.62 -7.30
C VAL A 279 8.91 -7.03 -5.90
N ARG A 280 9.58 -8.02 -5.31
CA ARG A 280 9.32 -8.53 -3.97
C ARG A 280 10.63 -8.80 -3.23
N LYS A 281 10.55 -8.90 -1.89
CA LYS A 281 11.59 -9.47 -1.02
C LYS A 281 11.00 -10.61 -0.22
N ASP A 282 11.27 -11.85 -0.60
CA ASP A 282 10.56 -13.02 -0.06
C ASP A 282 11.17 -13.59 1.23
N ARG A 283 12.32 -13.05 1.68
CA ARG A 283 12.95 -13.48 2.93
C ARG A 283 12.20 -12.92 4.14
N ALA A 284 11.66 -13.79 5.00
CA ALA A 284 10.99 -13.37 6.22
C ALA A 284 11.97 -12.78 7.23
N ARG A 285 11.72 -11.56 7.70
CA ARG A 285 12.52 -10.86 8.70
C ARG A 285 11.64 -10.39 9.87
N ARG A 286 12.27 -10.01 10.98
CA ARG A 286 11.56 -9.47 12.16
C ARG A 286 11.05 -8.05 11.97
N SER A 287 11.63 -7.28 11.06
CA SER A 287 11.27 -5.89 10.77
C SER A 287 11.61 -5.52 9.33
N SER A 288 11.01 -4.46 8.80
CA SER A 288 11.32 -3.93 7.47
C SER A 288 12.77 -3.43 7.36
N THR A 289 13.32 -2.87 8.43
CA THR A 289 14.74 -2.44 8.49
C THR A 289 15.69 -3.63 8.24
N ALA A 290 15.37 -4.80 8.80
CA ALA A 290 16.18 -6.01 8.61
C ALA A 290 16.11 -6.56 7.17
N MET A 291 15.18 -6.11 6.35
CA MET A 291 15.03 -6.51 4.94
C MET A 291 15.87 -5.64 3.98
N LYS A 292 16.49 -4.56 4.45
CA LYS A 292 17.15 -3.58 3.58
C LYS A 292 18.14 -4.22 2.60
N GLY A 293 19.01 -5.12 3.09
CA GLY A 293 20.01 -5.82 2.28
C GLY A 293 19.52 -7.12 1.63
N ASP A 294 18.24 -7.48 1.76
CA ASP A 294 17.74 -8.72 1.14
C ASP A 294 17.59 -8.57 -0.37
N PRO A 295 17.86 -9.64 -1.15
CA PRO A 295 17.72 -9.61 -2.60
C PRO A 295 16.27 -9.56 -3.05
N LEU A 296 16.07 -9.15 -4.30
CA LEU A 296 14.76 -9.05 -4.95
C LEU A 296 14.36 -10.39 -5.59
N THR A 297 13.08 -10.68 -5.51
CA THR A 297 12.37 -11.58 -6.41
C THR A 297 11.59 -10.75 -7.42
N ILE A 298 11.83 -10.98 -8.70
CA ILE A 298 11.09 -10.34 -9.80
C ILE A 298 9.93 -11.23 -10.19
N VAL A 299 8.74 -10.68 -10.25
CA VAL A 299 7.53 -11.37 -10.74
C VAL A 299 7.16 -10.80 -12.09
N VAL A 300 7.17 -11.64 -13.10
CA VAL A 300 6.84 -11.31 -14.50
C VAL A 300 5.55 -12.03 -14.85
N ALA A 301 4.51 -11.28 -15.21
CA ALA A 301 3.26 -11.82 -15.76
C ALA A 301 3.17 -11.42 -17.24
N LEU A 302 3.23 -12.40 -18.13
CA LEU A 302 3.27 -12.14 -19.58
C LEU A 302 1.89 -11.79 -20.12
N ASP A 303 1.82 -10.85 -21.05
CA ASP A 303 0.61 -10.55 -21.82
C ASP A 303 0.39 -11.59 -22.93
N ALA A 304 -0.56 -11.32 -23.83
CA ALA A 304 -0.87 -12.19 -24.96
C ALA A 304 0.27 -12.28 -26.00
N ASN A 305 1.18 -11.29 -26.00
CA ASN A 305 2.34 -11.21 -26.90
C ASN A 305 3.60 -11.83 -26.27
N GLY A 306 3.52 -12.30 -25.03
CA GLY A 306 4.69 -12.79 -24.29
C GLY A 306 5.61 -11.68 -23.77
N GLU A 307 5.08 -10.48 -23.59
CA GLU A 307 5.81 -9.31 -23.11
C GLU A 307 5.31 -8.86 -21.73
N ALA A 308 6.18 -8.19 -20.97
CA ALA A 308 5.81 -7.55 -19.72
C ALA A 308 6.74 -6.35 -19.40
N ARG A 309 6.24 -5.37 -18.66
CA ARG A 309 6.98 -4.18 -18.24
C ARG A 309 6.67 -3.82 -16.80
N GLY A 310 7.57 -3.10 -16.16
CA GLY A 310 7.40 -2.60 -14.80
C GLY A 310 8.50 -1.65 -14.41
N SER A 311 8.49 -1.23 -13.16
CA SER A 311 9.51 -0.35 -12.60
C SER A 311 9.90 -0.77 -11.19
N TYR A 312 11.04 -0.29 -10.75
CA TYR A 312 11.55 -0.42 -9.40
C TYR A 312 12.18 0.89 -8.96
N TYR A 313 11.88 1.31 -7.73
CA TYR A 313 12.44 2.49 -7.09
C TYR A 313 13.09 2.13 -5.76
N ALA A 314 14.25 2.71 -5.50
CA ALA A 314 14.95 2.62 -4.22
C ALA A 314 15.64 3.94 -3.88
N ASP A 315 15.64 4.29 -2.59
CA ASP A 315 16.40 5.38 -1.98
C ASP A 315 16.89 4.94 -0.58
N ASP A 316 17.38 5.85 0.23
CA ASP A 316 17.87 5.55 1.57
C ASP A 316 16.74 5.19 2.58
N GLY A 317 15.47 5.44 2.23
CA GLY A 317 14.28 5.16 3.03
C GLY A 317 13.98 6.19 4.11
N LYS A 318 14.74 7.30 4.24
CA LYS A 318 14.58 8.23 5.37
C LYS A 318 14.84 9.70 5.08
N SER A 319 15.80 10.06 4.21
CA SER A 319 16.14 11.46 3.94
C SER A 319 15.30 12.05 2.79
N TYR A 320 15.49 13.35 2.54
CA TYR A 320 14.95 14.07 1.37
C TYR A 320 15.97 14.23 0.25
N GLU A 321 17.08 13.50 0.29
CA GLU A 321 18.12 13.63 -0.74
C GLU A 321 17.64 13.23 -2.14
N TYR A 322 16.55 12.47 -2.22
CA TYR A 322 15.90 12.16 -3.51
C TYR A 322 15.33 13.42 -4.21
N GLU A 323 15.03 14.50 -3.48
CA GLU A 323 14.53 15.78 -4.02
C GLU A 323 15.66 16.75 -4.39
N ALA A 324 16.88 16.53 -3.88
CA ALA A 324 17.97 17.48 -4.04
C ALA A 324 18.43 17.57 -5.50
N SER A 325 18.28 18.72 -6.13
CA SER A 325 18.58 18.98 -7.55
C SER A 325 20.02 18.65 -7.97
N LYS A 326 20.95 18.48 -7.04
CA LYS A 326 22.36 18.15 -7.30
C LYS A 326 22.76 16.73 -6.87
N SER A 327 21.98 16.07 -6.03
CA SER A 327 22.30 14.73 -5.54
C SER A 327 21.30 13.66 -5.98
N SER A 328 20.02 14.01 -6.11
CA SER A 328 18.92 13.09 -6.51
C SER A 328 19.18 11.62 -6.14
N ALA A 329 19.46 11.40 -4.83
CA ALA A 329 20.02 10.15 -4.31
C ALA A 329 18.98 9.02 -4.30
N PHE A 330 18.69 8.50 -5.47
CA PHE A 330 17.78 7.36 -5.67
C PHE A 330 18.20 6.52 -6.89
N ALA A 331 17.66 5.31 -6.95
CA ALA A 331 17.73 4.48 -8.14
C ALA A 331 16.32 4.21 -8.66
N ARG A 332 16.05 4.54 -9.91
CA ARG A 332 14.84 4.12 -10.64
C ARG A 332 15.24 3.27 -11.82
N ARG A 333 14.62 2.09 -11.94
CA ARG A 333 14.90 1.10 -12.97
C ARG A 333 13.65 0.79 -13.75
N SER A 334 13.79 0.70 -15.07
CA SER A 334 12.79 0.11 -15.95
C SER A 334 13.05 -1.38 -16.07
N LEU A 335 12.00 -2.16 -15.93
CA LEU A 335 12.01 -3.62 -16.02
C LEU A 335 11.23 -4.03 -17.27
N SER A 336 11.80 -4.89 -18.09
CA SER A 336 11.12 -5.39 -19.28
C SER A 336 11.40 -6.87 -19.49
N PHE A 337 10.43 -7.57 -20.05
CA PHE A 337 10.56 -8.95 -20.50
C PHE A 337 10.01 -9.06 -21.91
N LYS A 338 10.84 -9.58 -22.83
CA LYS A 338 10.48 -9.78 -24.22
C LYS A 338 11.35 -10.88 -24.83
N ASN A 339 10.76 -11.76 -25.64
CA ASN A 339 11.48 -12.85 -26.36
C ASN A 339 12.38 -13.70 -25.45
N GLY A 340 11.93 -13.98 -24.21
CA GLY A 340 12.69 -14.75 -23.23
C GLY A 340 13.79 -13.98 -22.51
N HIS A 341 13.98 -12.70 -22.80
CA HIS A 341 14.98 -11.84 -22.17
C HIS A 341 14.32 -10.93 -21.12
N PHE A 342 14.79 -11.01 -19.87
CA PHE A 342 14.50 -10.06 -18.82
C PHE A 342 15.60 -9.02 -18.79
N VAL A 343 15.25 -7.74 -18.90
CA VAL A 343 16.18 -6.62 -18.94
C VAL A 343 15.87 -5.63 -17.82
N VAL A 344 16.91 -5.22 -17.10
CA VAL A 344 16.88 -4.10 -16.15
C VAL A 344 17.70 -2.97 -16.74
N SER A 345 17.12 -1.81 -16.91
CA SER A 345 17.78 -0.63 -17.44
C SER A 345 17.54 0.58 -16.55
N ALA A 346 18.35 1.63 -16.73
CA ALA A 346 18.05 2.93 -16.15
C ALA A 346 16.69 3.42 -16.66
N ALA A 347 15.90 4.08 -15.79
CA ALA A 347 14.66 4.69 -16.23
C ALA A 347 14.96 5.87 -17.19
N SER A 348 14.07 6.06 -18.18
CA SER A 348 14.15 7.21 -19.09
C SER A 348 13.73 8.50 -18.39
N ASP A 349 14.08 9.66 -18.99
CA ASP A 349 13.61 10.96 -18.49
C ASP A 349 12.06 11.06 -18.50
N ALA A 350 11.41 10.41 -19.46
CA ALA A 350 9.96 10.31 -19.53
C ALA A 350 9.36 9.56 -18.31
N ASP A 351 10.12 8.62 -17.74
CA ASP A 351 9.75 7.87 -16.52
C ASP A 351 10.24 8.57 -15.24
N GLY A 352 10.70 9.83 -15.33
CA GLY A 352 11.21 10.63 -14.21
C GLY A 352 12.71 10.46 -13.94
N GLY A 353 13.47 9.93 -14.90
CA GLY A 353 14.92 9.77 -14.83
C GLY A 353 15.41 8.63 -13.94
N ALA A 354 16.68 8.29 -14.07
CA ALA A 354 17.30 7.15 -13.37
C ALA A 354 17.79 7.47 -11.95
N GLY A 355 17.88 8.76 -11.60
CA GLY A 355 18.53 9.24 -10.38
C GLY A 355 20.06 9.35 -10.52
N ASN A 356 20.71 9.86 -9.48
CA ASN A 356 22.17 9.97 -9.44
C ASN A 356 22.78 8.74 -8.75
N VAL A 357 23.14 7.74 -9.54
CA VAL A 357 23.75 6.49 -9.06
C VAL A 357 25.12 6.67 -8.39
N LYS A 358 25.79 7.83 -8.54
CA LYS A 358 27.04 8.11 -7.83
C LYS A 358 26.81 8.48 -6.36
N SER A 359 25.66 9.10 -6.04
CA SER A 359 25.31 9.48 -4.66
C SER A 359 24.46 8.43 -3.95
N PHE A 360 23.80 7.53 -4.69
CA PHE A 360 23.05 6.40 -4.14
C PHE A 360 23.39 5.13 -4.93
N VAL A 361 24.02 4.17 -4.27
CA VAL A 361 24.34 2.86 -4.84
C VAL A 361 23.30 1.86 -4.34
N ASP A 362 22.46 1.37 -5.25
CA ASP A 362 21.56 0.25 -4.96
C ASP A 362 22.33 -1.07 -5.17
N GLU A 363 22.83 -1.63 -4.07
CA GLU A 363 23.53 -2.93 -4.06
C GLU A 363 22.57 -4.12 -4.04
N THR A 364 21.25 -3.87 -4.21
CA THR A 364 20.25 -4.93 -4.09
C THR A 364 20.37 -5.91 -5.25
N LEU A 365 20.65 -7.17 -4.92
CA LEU A 365 20.78 -8.26 -5.88
C LEU A 365 19.40 -8.79 -6.30
N ILE A 366 19.32 -9.44 -7.46
CA ILE A 366 18.17 -10.24 -7.89
C ILE A 366 18.52 -11.71 -7.65
N GLU A 367 17.75 -12.41 -6.79
CA GLU A 367 17.95 -13.84 -6.51
C GLU A 367 17.01 -14.73 -7.32
N ARG A 368 15.89 -14.20 -7.79
CA ARG A 368 14.86 -14.99 -8.49
C ARG A 368 14.09 -14.16 -9.50
N VAL A 369 13.81 -14.77 -10.64
CA VAL A 369 12.84 -14.27 -11.61
C VAL A 369 11.76 -15.33 -11.80
N SER A 370 10.51 -15.01 -11.45
CA SER A 370 9.36 -15.90 -11.59
C SER A 370 8.51 -15.43 -12.77
N VAL A 371 8.33 -16.27 -13.77
CA VAL A 371 7.62 -15.93 -15.02
C VAL A 371 6.32 -16.70 -15.10
N TYR A 372 5.20 -15.99 -15.13
CA TYR A 372 3.87 -16.53 -15.39
C TYR A 372 3.55 -16.43 -16.88
N GLY A 373 3.00 -17.50 -17.46
CA GLY A 373 2.62 -17.55 -18.87
C GLY A 373 3.72 -18.04 -19.81
N SER A 374 4.85 -18.52 -19.32
CA SER A 374 5.84 -19.18 -20.15
C SER A 374 5.29 -20.50 -20.70
N SER A 375 5.48 -20.75 -21.98
CA SER A 375 5.06 -21.99 -22.65
C SER A 375 5.94 -23.21 -22.31
N ALA A 376 7.10 -22.98 -21.73
CA ALA A 376 8.05 -24.03 -21.32
C ALA A 376 8.79 -23.63 -20.05
N ALA A 377 9.16 -24.63 -19.25
CA ALA A 377 10.08 -24.41 -18.13
C ALA A 377 11.47 -24.02 -18.67
N ALA A 378 12.06 -23.00 -18.08
CA ALA A 378 13.44 -22.61 -18.39
C ALA A 378 14.39 -23.75 -18.00
N LYS A 379 15.22 -24.22 -18.93
CA LYS A 379 16.25 -25.25 -18.68
C LYS A 379 17.55 -24.66 -18.16
N SER A 380 17.82 -23.40 -18.51
CA SER A 380 18.99 -22.64 -18.07
C SER A 380 18.68 -21.13 -18.16
N ALA A 381 19.37 -20.33 -17.40
CA ALA A 381 19.39 -18.89 -17.50
C ALA A 381 20.84 -18.38 -17.45
N THR A 382 21.17 -17.45 -18.33
CA THR A 382 22.45 -16.74 -18.29
C THR A 382 22.19 -15.28 -17.90
N CYS A 383 23.05 -14.73 -17.04
CA CYS A 383 23.06 -13.34 -16.69
C CYS A 383 24.26 -12.67 -17.39
N SER A 384 23.99 -11.59 -18.12
CA SER A 384 25.04 -10.74 -18.67
C SER A 384 24.79 -9.28 -18.24
N THR A 385 25.84 -8.60 -17.85
CA THR A 385 25.83 -7.15 -17.67
C THR A 385 26.40 -6.54 -18.95
N THR A 386 25.58 -5.72 -19.64
CA THR A 386 26.14 -4.82 -20.65
C THR A 386 26.77 -3.69 -19.85
N GLY A 387 28.12 -3.71 -19.74
CA GLY A 387 28.83 -2.70 -18.99
C GLY A 387 28.73 -1.35 -19.70
N ASP A 388 28.10 -0.39 -19.00
CA ASP A 388 28.57 0.99 -19.04
C ASP A 388 29.17 1.25 -17.66
N THR A 389 30.48 1.40 -17.66
CA THR A 389 31.32 1.81 -16.55
C THR A 389 30.97 3.23 -16.08
#